data_a30a94adb687b3e7ac88f58f1d84be75
#
_entry.id   a30a94adb687b3e7ac88f58f1d84be75
#
_cell.length_a   1.000
_cell.length_b   1.000
_cell.length_c   1.000
_cell.angle_alpha   90.00
_cell.angle_beta   90.00
_cell.angle_gamma   90.00
#
_symmetry.space_group_name_H-M   'P 1'
#
loop_
_entity.id
_entity.type
_entity.pdbx_description
1 polymer ?
#
loop_
_entity_poly.entity_id
_entity_poly.type
_entity_poly.pdbx_seq_one_letter_code
_entity_poly.pdbx_strand_id
1 'polypeptide(L)'
;MSIRKFRKQMKPFIIILTVVFILSLAYGGYESYKTSRANKKAQEAMLLNKDYVQKIDIERAKQDLSRTYSDRVDKDIVDILAFNDVIDKNLTLHIAKDLKVKVPSSEVDKQYEELESSMGDKEQFRRMLQVRGLTKDSLKNQIEENLLMQKTREEFAKNINPTDEEINTYMALYSIPADKKEEAVNLYKSEKGNEAFREALLKARKEMQIKDLAPEYENLVEKTAYEEEGFNITNLDLARATANIMLGQKISKEDAEKQAKEMISRQIKMAKIAKEKGVKVNENLDSISQFQDYYIGLAEKVRDDVKPNDDELLKFFNANKSKYSIPATADAKLVFISVKSAKEDDDLAKEKAEKLLSELTAENFTEKGKSLSNNQDIIYQDLGTFGTTAMVKEFEEALRDVPSNTVVNKVIKTKFGYHIAYVKKNDNNQQWEVEHILIVPYPSEKTVTEKLEKLNKVKAEIEAGTLTLNDKIDEDVIQSFDAKGITPDGIIPNFIYDPEIAKAVFSSELNKVGIINPNKATIVVFQKTKEVKAEDANFDKSKEQVKSDYINNKVAEYMSKLF
;
A
#
# COMPACT_ATOMS: atom_id res chain seq x y z
N MET A 1 -0.29 41.36 13.02
CA MET A 1 -1.60 41.06 13.65
C MET A 1 -1.62 39.61 14.10
N SER A 2 -1.85 39.33 15.40
CA SER A 2 -1.80 37.96 15.92
C SER A 2 -2.99 37.15 15.40
N ILE A 3 -2.75 35.93 14.95
CA ILE A 3 -3.74 34.92 14.45
C ILE A 3 -4.92 34.77 15.44
N ARG A 4 -4.69 34.95 16.75
CA ARG A 4 -5.73 34.95 17.78
C ARG A 4 -6.71 36.14 17.67
N LYS A 5 -6.25 37.32 17.24
CA LYS A 5 -7.10 38.51 17.04
C LYS A 5 -7.94 38.38 15.77
N PHE A 6 -7.37 37.80 14.70
CA PHE A 6 -8.07 37.51 13.46
C PHE A 6 -9.19 36.46 13.66
N ARG A 7 -8.93 35.37 14.40
CA ARG A 7 -9.94 34.36 14.73
C ARG A 7 -11.11 34.94 15.59
N LYS A 8 -10.83 35.90 16.47
CA LYS A 8 -11.88 36.50 17.30
C LYS A 8 -12.79 37.44 16.52
N GLN A 9 -12.26 38.12 15.51
CA GLN A 9 -13.03 39.01 14.61
C GLN A 9 -13.80 38.23 13.54
N MET A 10 -13.32 37.05 13.15
CA MET A 10 -14.00 36.20 12.16
C MET A 10 -15.15 35.36 12.73
N LYS A 11 -15.18 35.12 14.08
CA LYS A 11 -16.26 34.36 14.72
C LYS A 11 -17.67 34.90 14.43
N PRO A 12 -17.99 36.21 14.58
CA PRO A 12 -19.32 36.70 14.26
C PRO A 12 -19.64 36.61 12.75
N PHE A 13 -18.63 36.76 11.89
CA PHE A 13 -18.83 36.66 10.43
C PHE A 13 -19.14 35.22 10.01
N ILE A 14 -18.47 34.24 10.61
CA ILE A 14 -18.74 32.82 10.36
C ILE A 14 -20.13 32.45 10.90
N ILE A 15 -20.51 32.94 12.08
CA ILE A 15 -21.86 32.72 12.67
C ILE A 15 -22.93 33.30 11.76
N ILE A 16 -22.76 34.54 11.27
CA ILE A 16 -23.72 35.18 10.36
C ILE A 16 -23.81 34.40 9.02
N LEU A 17 -22.68 33.98 8.44
CA LEU A 17 -22.66 33.16 7.23
C LEU A 17 -23.33 31.79 7.46
N THR A 18 -23.11 31.18 8.62
CA THR A 18 -23.73 29.89 8.96
C THR A 18 -25.24 30.06 9.17
N VAL A 19 -25.69 31.13 9.84
CA VAL A 19 -27.11 31.43 10.01
C VAL A 19 -27.79 31.78 8.68
N VAL A 20 -27.16 32.58 7.83
CA VAL A 20 -27.67 32.86 6.47
C VAL A 20 -27.74 31.60 5.63
N PHE A 21 -26.75 30.72 5.73
CA PHE A 21 -26.73 29.42 5.03
C PHE A 21 -27.83 28.47 5.56
N ILE A 22 -28.02 28.39 6.87
CA ILE A 22 -29.11 27.61 7.49
C ILE A 22 -30.48 28.19 7.13
N LEU A 23 -30.64 29.50 7.13
CA LEU A 23 -31.87 30.15 6.70
C LEU A 23 -32.16 29.98 5.21
N SER A 24 -31.13 30.00 4.35
CA SER A 24 -31.29 29.72 2.92
C SER A 24 -31.65 28.25 2.65
N LEU A 25 -31.10 27.31 3.43
CA LEU A 25 -31.47 25.89 3.37
C LEU A 25 -32.87 25.63 3.93
N ALA A 26 -33.25 26.32 5.03
CA ALA A 26 -34.60 26.23 5.60
C ALA A 26 -35.66 26.87 4.68
N TYR A 27 -35.34 27.99 4.05
CA TYR A 27 -36.22 28.64 3.08
C TYR A 27 -36.35 27.82 1.79
N GLY A 28 -35.24 27.27 1.26
CA GLY A 28 -35.28 26.34 0.13
C GLY A 28 -36.04 25.04 0.44
N GLY A 29 -35.90 24.53 1.68
CA GLY A 29 -36.64 23.37 2.14
C GLY A 29 -38.14 23.62 2.35
N TYR A 30 -38.53 24.82 2.78
CA TYR A 30 -39.92 25.20 2.99
C TYR A 30 -40.67 25.45 1.67
N GLU A 31 -40.04 26.07 0.69
CA GLU A 31 -40.58 26.22 -0.68
C GLU A 31 -40.66 24.87 -1.39
N SER A 32 -39.69 24.01 -1.21
CA SER A 32 -39.67 22.63 -1.72
C SER A 32 -40.81 21.79 -1.14
N TYR A 33 -41.16 21.97 0.14
CA TYR A 33 -42.26 21.26 0.78
C TYR A 33 -43.65 21.70 0.27
N LYS A 34 -43.81 22.97 -0.12
CA LYS A 34 -45.07 23.56 -0.61
C LYS A 34 -45.39 23.22 -2.07
N THR A 35 -44.36 22.97 -2.87
CA THR A 35 -44.50 22.57 -4.31
C THR A 35 -44.51 21.04 -4.50
N SER A 36 -44.75 20.28 -3.44
CA SER A 36 -44.33 18.90 -3.21
C SER A 36 -44.99 17.77 -4.03
N ARG A 37 -46.07 17.98 -4.78
CA ARG A 37 -46.61 16.92 -5.64
C ARG A 37 -46.14 16.98 -7.10
N ALA A 38 -46.00 18.16 -7.66
CA ALA A 38 -45.47 18.35 -9.03
C ALA A 38 -43.94 18.18 -9.05
N ASN A 39 -43.24 18.67 -8.00
CA ASN A 39 -41.82 18.53 -7.87
C ASN A 39 -41.33 17.12 -7.48
N LYS A 40 -42.17 16.31 -6.81
CA LYS A 40 -41.83 14.94 -6.47
C LYS A 40 -41.61 14.09 -7.74
N LYS A 41 -42.48 14.23 -8.72
CA LYS A 41 -42.39 13.55 -10.02
C LYS A 41 -41.19 14.04 -10.85
N ALA A 42 -40.77 15.29 -10.68
CA ALA A 42 -39.60 15.86 -11.34
C ALA A 42 -38.25 15.40 -10.73
N GLN A 43 -38.29 14.87 -9.51
CA GLN A 43 -37.11 14.34 -8.80
C GLN A 43 -36.94 12.83 -8.99
N GLU A 44 -37.96 12.15 -9.51
CA GLU A 44 -37.90 10.71 -9.78
C GLU A 44 -37.13 10.46 -11.08
N ALA A 45 -36.19 9.53 -11.06
CA ALA A 45 -35.42 9.09 -12.22
C ALA A 45 -36.14 7.98 -12.98
N MET A 46 -36.71 7.03 -12.22
CA MET A 46 -37.44 5.87 -12.76
C MET A 46 -38.23 5.18 -11.67
N LEU A 47 -39.21 4.36 -12.09
CA LEU A 47 -39.83 3.34 -11.25
C LEU A 47 -39.17 1.98 -11.56
N LEU A 48 -38.36 1.48 -10.64
CA LEU A 48 -37.71 0.19 -10.75
C LEU A 48 -38.52 -0.85 -9.98
N ASN A 49 -39.15 -1.79 -10.70
CA ASN A 49 -40.12 -2.73 -10.14
C ASN A 49 -41.29 -2.00 -9.45
N LYS A 50 -41.20 -1.78 -8.14
CA LYS A 50 -42.23 -1.13 -7.30
C LYS A 50 -41.71 0.09 -6.55
N ASP A 51 -40.41 0.38 -6.62
CA ASP A 51 -39.76 1.43 -5.87
C ASP A 51 -39.25 2.56 -6.79
N TYR A 52 -39.50 3.81 -6.38
CA TYR A 52 -39.01 4.97 -7.12
C TYR A 52 -37.53 5.24 -6.80
N VAL A 53 -36.71 5.26 -7.83
CA VAL A 53 -35.31 5.71 -7.77
C VAL A 53 -35.27 7.21 -8.00
N GLN A 54 -34.58 7.92 -7.12
CA GLN A 54 -34.49 9.40 -7.20
C GLN A 54 -33.29 9.83 -8.06
N LYS A 55 -33.43 10.95 -8.78
CA LYS A 55 -32.33 11.55 -9.55
C LYS A 55 -31.10 11.83 -8.67
N ILE A 56 -31.34 12.26 -7.43
CA ILE A 56 -30.26 12.58 -6.49
C ILE A 56 -29.38 11.35 -6.16
N ASP A 57 -29.94 10.16 -6.17
CA ASP A 57 -29.19 8.92 -5.88
C ASP A 57 -28.22 8.61 -7.04
N ILE A 58 -28.68 8.83 -8.29
CA ILE A 58 -27.83 8.68 -9.48
C ILE A 58 -26.73 9.76 -9.49
N GLU A 59 -27.06 11.02 -9.20
CA GLU A 59 -26.06 12.09 -9.17
C GLU A 59 -25.02 11.91 -8.06
N ARG A 60 -25.40 11.36 -6.90
CA ARG A 60 -24.44 10.96 -5.85
C ARG A 60 -23.52 9.86 -6.32
N ALA A 61 -24.07 8.80 -6.93
CA ALA A 61 -23.26 7.71 -7.47
C ALA A 61 -22.26 8.22 -8.53
N LYS A 62 -22.68 9.15 -9.42
CA LYS A 62 -21.78 9.79 -10.37
C LYS A 62 -20.66 10.58 -9.69
N GLN A 63 -20.98 11.35 -8.66
CA GLN A 63 -19.97 12.11 -7.89
C GLN A 63 -18.99 11.20 -7.17
N ASP A 64 -19.46 10.13 -6.56
CA ASP A 64 -18.62 9.19 -5.82
C ASP A 64 -17.69 8.42 -6.75
N LEU A 65 -18.19 7.96 -7.91
CA LEU A 65 -17.36 7.32 -8.92
C LEU A 65 -16.37 8.31 -9.57
N SER A 66 -16.79 9.55 -9.85
CA SER A 66 -15.88 10.58 -10.38
C SER A 66 -14.72 10.86 -9.42
N ARG A 67 -14.98 10.91 -8.11
CA ARG A 67 -13.91 11.04 -7.10
C ARG A 67 -13.00 9.82 -7.06
N THR A 68 -13.57 8.62 -7.16
CA THR A 68 -12.81 7.36 -7.17
C THR A 68 -11.90 7.28 -8.39
N TYR A 69 -12.38 7.70 -9.53
CA TYR A 69 -11.64 7.65 -10.80
C TYR A 69 -10.73 8.87 -11.04
N SER A 70 -10.83 9.91 -10.19
CA SER A 70 -9.93 11.08 -10.18
C SER A 70 -9.72 11.70 -11.59
N ASP A 71 -10.79 11.95 -12.33
CA ASP A 71 -10.79 12.50 -13.70
C ASP A 71 -10.02 11.66 -14.75
N ARG A 72 -9.65 10.42 -14.40
CA ARG A 72 -8.97 9.52 -15.33
C ARG A 72 -9.91 8.76 -16.26
N VAL A 73 -11.18 8.68 -15.91
CA VAL A 73 -12.22 7.99 -16.69
C VAL A 73 -13.18 9.03 -17.24
N ASP A 74 -13.54 8.88 -18.52
CA ASP A 74 -14.45 9.79 -19.21
C ASP A 74 -15.83 9.82 -18.55
N LYS A 75 -16.45 11.00 -18.56
CA LYS A 75 -17.71 11.26 -17.87
C LYS A 75 -18.85 10.34 -18.32
N ASP A 76 -19.00 10.10 -19.61
CA ASP A 76 -20.07 9.25 -20.13
C ASP A 76 -19.93 7.81 -19.65
N ILE A 77 -18.69 7.32 -19.49
CA ILE A 77 -18.42 5.98 -18.92
C ILE A 77 -18.83 5.98 -17.45
N VAL A 78 -18.42 7.02 -16.70
CA VAL A 78 -18.81 7.18 -15.29
C VAL A 78 -20.33 7.22 -15.14
N ASP A 79 -21.01 7.92 -16.03
CA ASP A 79 -22.48 8.05 -16.02
C ASP A 79 -23.17 6.69 -16.24
N ILE A 80 -22.69 5.86 -17.18
CA ILE A 80 -23.21 4.50 -17.40
C ILE A 80 -22.97 3.62 -16.16
N LEU A 81 -21.77 3.65 -15.61
CA LEU A 81 -21.41 2.85 -14.43
C LEU A 81 -22.24 3.25 -13.22
N ALA A 82 -22.32 4.55 -12.91
CA ALA A 82 -23.07 5.06 -11.76
C ALA A 82 -24.57 4.74 -11.83
N PHE A 83 -25.17 4.90 -13.01
CA PHE A 83 -26.58 4.55 -13.21
C PHE A 83 -26.84 3.07 -12.95
N ASN A 84 -25.98 2.21 -13.49
CA ASN A 84 -26.13 0.77 -13.30
C ASN A 84 -25.78 0.31 -11.88
N ASP A 85 -24.87 0.98 -11.17
CA ASP A 85 -24.59 0.73 -9.75
C ASP A 85 -25.81 1.04 -8.87
N VAL A 86 -26.56 2.10 -9.20
CA VAL A 86 -27.83 2.43 -8.50
C VAL A 86 -28.89 1.36 -8.76
N ILE A 87 -28.97 0.82 -9.98
CA ILE A 87 -29.86 -0.32 -10.29
C ILE A 87 -29.45 -1.54 -9.45
N ASP A 88 -28.15 -1.92 -9.47
CA ASP A 88 -27.65 -3.09 -8.73
C ASP A 88 -27.87 -2.97 -7.22
N LYS A 89 -27.67 -1.76 -6.67
CA LYS A 89 -27.98 -1.47 -5.27
C LYS A 89 -29.46 -1.74 -4.96
N ASN A 90 -30.37 -1.19 -5.75
CA ASN A 90 -31.81 -1.36 -5.52
C ASN A 90 -32.25 -2.83 -5.67
N LEU A 91 -31.73 -3.53 -6.67
CA LEU A 91 -32.01 -4.97 -6.85
C LEU A 91 -31.46 -5.79 -5.68
N THR A 92 -30.27 -5.45 -5.17
CA THR A 92 -29.68 -6.10 -3.98
C THR A 92 -30.57 -5.90 -2.74
N LEU A 93 -31.12 -4.69 -2.55
CA LEU A 93 -32.06 -4.42 -1.44
C LEU A 93 -33.38 -5.21 -1.60
N HIS A 94 -33.84 -5.45 -2.82
CA HIS A 94 -34.99 -6.35 -3.06
C HIS A 94 -34.64 -7.80 -2.70
N ILE A 95 -33.49 -8.30 -3.15
CA ILE A 95 -33.00 -9.64 -2.80
C ILE A 95 -32.88 -9.78 -1.27
N ALA A 96 -32.35 -8.78 -0.58
CA ALA A 96 -32.26 -8.75 0.88
C ALA A 96 -33.64 -8.91 1.55
N LYS A 97 -34.63 -8.19 1.03
CA LYS A 97 -36.02 -8.24 1.52
C LYS A 97 -36.65 -9.62 1.32
N ASP A 98 -36.47 -10.23 0.15
CA ASP A 98 -36.97 -11.55 -0.18
C ASP A 98 -36.33 -12.63 0.70
N LEU A 99 -35.03 -12.54 0.97
CA LEU A 99 -34.27 -13.39 1.88
C LEU A 99 -34.51 -13.06 3.37
N LYS A 100 -35.29 -12.00 3.67
CA LYS A 100 -35.56 -11.51 5.04
C LYS A 100 -34.30 -11.21 5.85
N VAL A 101 -33.24 -10.75 5.17
CA VAL A 101 -32.01 -10.30 5.82
C VAL A 101 -32.32 -9.06 6.67
N LYS A 102 -31.74 -8.98 7.86
CA LYS A 102 -31.93 -7.88 8.80
C LYS A 102 -30.59 -7.40 9.34
N VAL A 103 -30.51 -6.11 9.58
CA VAL A 103 -29.41 -5.46 10.28
C VAL A 103 -29.88 -5.00 11.64
N PRO A 104 -29.31 -5.51 12.76
CA PRO A 104 -29.63 -5.00 14.08
C PRO A 104 -29.21 -3.52 14.23
N SER A 105 -30.06 -2.70 14.86
CA SER A 105 -29.72 -1.29 15.09
C SER A 105 -28.42 -1.10 15.89
N SER A 106 -28.11 -2.05 16.78
CA SER A 106 -26.86 -2.06 17.54
C SER A 106 -25.61 -2.17 16.66
N GLU A 107 -25.66 -2.84 15.52
CA GLU A 107 -24.56 -2.91 14.56
C GLU A 107 -24.40 -1.59 13.81
N VAL A 108 -25.50 -0.96 13.43
CA VAL A 108 -25.49 0.38 12.82
C VAL A 108 -24.89 1.41 13.78
N ASP A 109 -25.31 1.36 15.05
CA ASP A 109 -24.81 2.25 16.08
C ASP A 109 -23.30 2.05 16.31
N LYS A 110 -22.87 0.80 16.43
CA LYS A 110 -21.46 0.45 16.58
C LYS A 110 -20.62 0.99 15.41
N GLN A 111 -21.03 0.78 14.19
CA GLN A 111 -20.30 1.24 13.01
C GLN A 111 -20.29 2.76 12.89
N TYR A 112 -21.37 3.44 13.29
CA TYR A 112 -21.40 4.88 13.41
C TYR A 112 -20.38 5.39 14.44
N GLU A 113 -20.32 4.76 15.64
CA GLU A 113 -19.38 5.13 16.71
C GLU A 113 -17.91 4.85 16.30
N GLU A 114 -17.65 3.78 15.58
CA GLU A 114 -16.33 3.47 15.03
C GLU A 114 -15.88 4.52 14.02
N LEU A 115 -16.76 4.98 13.13
CA LEU A 115 -16.49 6.08 12.20
C LEU A 115 -16.26 7.40 12.93
N GLU A 116 -17.09 7.72 13.94
CA GLU A 116 -16.91 8.93 14.76
C GLU A 116 -15.57 8.91 15.50
N SER A 117 -15.19 7.77 16.10
CA SER A 117 -13.96 7.62 16.88
C SER A 117 -12.70 7.60 16.00
N SER A 118 -12.78 7.07 14.77
CA SER A 118 -11.65 7.03 13.84
C SER A 118 -11.15 8.41 13.43
N MET A 119 -11.98 9.44 13.56
CA MET A 119 -11.61 10.84 13.28
C MET A 119 -11.02 11.58 14.48
N GLY A 120 -10.96 10.96 15.66
CA GLY A 120 -10.32 11.47 16.87
C GLY A 120 -11.01 12.64 17.56
N ASP A 121 -11.86 13.43 16.85
CA ASP A 121 -12.59 14.58 17.37
C ASP A 121 -14.04 14.59 16.88
N LYS A 122 -14.99 14.50 17.83
CA LYS A 122 -16.44 14.52 17.54
C LYS A 122 -16.89 15.80 16.83
N GLU A 123 -16.30 16.93 17.14
CA GLU A 123 -16.63 18.20 16.49
C GLU A 123 -16.12 18.24 15.04
N GLN A 124 -14.96 17.64 14.79
CA GLN A 124 -14.43 17.48 13.43
C GLN A 124 -15.32 16.54 12.61
N PHE A 125 -15.78 15.45 13.20
CA PHE A 125 -16.72 14.53 12.55
C PHE A 125 -18.04 15.22 12.19
N ARG A 126 -18.64 15.98 13.11
CA ARG A 126 -19.86 16.76 12.85
C ARG A 126 -19.67 17.78 11.73
N ARG A 127 -18.55 18.51 11.73
CA ARG A 127 -18.23 19.45 10.64
C ARG A 127 -18.10 18.74 9.31
N MET A 128 -17.48 17.58 9.27
CA MET A 128 -17.38 16.76 8.06
C MET A 128 -18.76 16.35 7.53
N LEU A 129 -19.67 15.91 8.42
CA LEU A 129 -21.04 15.59 8.02
C LEU A 129 -21.76 16.81 7.43
N GLN A 130 -21.65 17.99 8.08
CA GLN A 130 -22.24 19.23 7.59
C GLN A 130 -21.71 19.62 6.20
N VAL A 131 -20.39 19.54 5.99
CA VAL A 131 -19.79 19.84 4.69
C VAL A 131 -20.28 18.88 3.58
N ARG A 132 -20.59 17.63 3.95
CA ARG A 132 -21.14 16.62 3.03
C ARG A 132 -22.66 16.68 2.91
N GLY A 133 -23.33 17.58 3.62
CA GLY A 133 -24.80 17.68 3.65
C GLY A 133 -25.47 16.46 4.28
N LEU A 134 -24.77 15.74 5.17
CA LEU A 134 -25.27 14.55 5.86
C LEU A 134 -25.74 14.91 7.27
N THR A 135 -26.83 14.29 7.68
CA THR A 135 -27.27 14.24 9.08
C THR A 135 -26.81 12.93 9.73
N LYS A 136 -26.85 12.87 11.06
CA LYS A 136 -26.61 11.61 11.78
C LYS A 136 -27.50 10.49 11.28
N ASP A 137 -28.79 10.78 11.12
CA ASP A 137 -29.78 9.78 10.69
C ASP A 137 -29.56 9.35 9.24
N SER A 138 -29.23 10.30 8.34
CA SER A 138 -28.92 9.95 6.95
C SER A 138 -27.65 9.10 6.82
N LEU A 139 -26.62 9.34 7.66
CA LEU A 139 -25.42 8.51 7.69
C LEU A 139 -25.74 7.11 8.26
N LYS A 140 -26.53 7.02 9.33
CA LYS A 140 -26.96 5.71 9.87
C LYS A 140 -27.77 4.92 8.87
N ASN A 141 -28.66 5.56 8.12
CA ASN A 141 -29.40 4.88 7.04
C ASN A 141 -28.44 4.36 5.95
N GLN A 142 -27.42 5.12 5.57
CA GLN A 142 -26.40 4.65 4.61
C GLN A 142 -25.59 3.47 5.17
N ILE A 143 -25.24 3.51 6.45
CA ILE A 143 -24.58 2.39 7.15
C ILE A 143 -25.47 1.15 7.13
N GLU A 144 -26.75 1.30 7.48
CA GLU A 144 -27.72 0.20 7.48
C GLU A 144 -27.86 -0.43 6.07
N GLU A 145 -28.00 0.38 5.02
CA GLU A 145 -28.06 -0.09 3.64
C GLU A 145 -26.79 -0.85 3.25
N ASN A 146 -25.60 -0.32 3.59
CA ASN A 146 -24.33 -0.98 3.29
C ASN A 146 -24.19 -2.32 4.03
N LEU A 147 -24.54 -2.35 5.32
CA LEU A 147 -24.58 -3.59 6.11
C LEU A 147 -25.58 -4.58 5.55
N LEU A 148 -26.75 -4.11 5.12
CA LEU A 148 -27.76 -4.97 4.52
C LEU A 148 -27.27 -5.60 3.22
N MET A 149 -26.60 -4.83 2.35
CA MET A 149 -25.99 -5.35 1.12
C MET A 149 -24.88 -6.37 1.42
N GLN A 150 -24.02 -6.08 2.41
CA GLN A 150 -22.97 -7.01 2.84
C GLN A 150 -23.56 -8.32 3.35
N LYS A 151 -24.49 -8.24 4.32
CA LYS A 151 -25.14 -9.42 4.89
C LYS A 151 -25.92 -10.22 3.85
N THR A 152 -26.46 -9.57 2.84
CA THR A 152 -27.14 -10.24 1.73
C THR A 152 -26.17 -11.14 0.95
N ARG A 153 -24.94 -10.65 0.66
CA ARG A 153 -23.90 -11.48 0.04
C ARG A 153 -23.45 -12.62 0.93
N GLU A 154 -23.26 -12.35 2.23
CA GLU A 154 -22.91 -13.37 3.22
C GLU A 154 -23.97 -14.47 3.35
N GLU A 155 -25.26 -14.14 3.16
CA GLU A 155 -26.33 -15.12 3.22
C GLU A 155 -26.21 -16.20 2.16
N PHE A 156 -25.76 -15.84 0.96
CA PHE A 156 -25.48 -16.82 -0.11
C PHE A 156 -24.32 -17.77 0.25
N ALA A 157 -23.34 -17.31 1.02
CA ALA A 157 -22.21 -18.14 1.46
C ALA A 157 -22.59 -19.13 2.57
N LYS A 158 -23.63 -18.86 3.38
CA LYS A 158 -24.02 -19.71 4.51
C LYS A 158 -24.42 -21.11 4.09
N ASN A 159 -25.04 -21.25 2.92
CA ASN A 159 -25.58 -22.53 2.43
C ASN A 159 -24.54 -23.33 1.63
N ILE A 160 -23.31 -22.80 1.46
CA ILE A 160 -22.22 -23.50 0.78
C ILE A 160 -21.57 -24.46 1.78
N ASN A 161 -21.66 -25.76 1.48
CA ASN A 161 -21.08 -26.84 2.28
C ASN A 161 -20.13 -27.66 1.40
N PRO A 162 -18.87 -27.22 1.26
CA PRO A 162 -17.91 -27.90 0.41
C PRO A 162 -17.54 -29.27 0.99
N THR A 163 -17.30 -30.22 0.11
CA THR A 163 -16.71 -31.52 0.45
C THR A 163 -15.21 -31.37 0.72
N ASP A 164 -14.62 -32.35 1.40
CA ASP A 164 -13.16 -32.39 1.60
C ASP A 164 -12.41 -32.46 0.26
N GLU A 165 -12.96 -33.10 -0.76
CA GLU A 165 -12.36 -33.20 -2.09
C GLU A 165 -12.33 -31.83 -2.78
N GLU A 166 -13.42 -31.08 -2.74
CA GLU A 166 -13.48 -29.71 -3.28
C GLU A 166 -12.47 -28.79 -2.60
N ILE A 167 -12.36 -28.87 -1.27
CA ILE A 167 -11.40 -28.05 -0.52
C ILE A 167 -9.96 -28.47 -0.83
N ASN A 168 -9.66 -29.76 -0.91
CA ASN A 168 -8.32 -30.21 -1.26
C ASN A 168 -7.94 -29.78 -2.68
N THR A 169 -8.87 -29.85 -3.62
CA THR A 169 -8.68 -29.37 -5.00
C THR A 169 -8.45 -27.85 -5.01
N TYR A 170 -9.25 -27.10 -4.27
CA TYR A 170 -9.11 -25.66 -4.13
C TYR A 170 -7.75 -25.27 -3.53
N MET A 171 -7.34 -25.93 -2.45
CA MET A 171 -6.03 -25.71 -1.82
C MET A 171 -4.88 -26.01 -2.77
N ALA A 172 -4.98 -27.10 -3.54
CA ALA A 172 -3.97 -27.44 -4.54
C ALA A 172 -3.90 -26.39 -5.67
N LEU A 173 -5.04 -25.90 -6.15
CA LEU A 173 -5.14 -24.90 -7.21
C LEU A 173 -4.47 -23.57 -6.79
N TYR A 174 -4.74 -23.12 -5.56
CA TYR A 174 -4.24 -21.84 -5.03
C TYR A 174 -2.96 -21.98 -4.20
N SER A 175 -2.34 -23.17 -4.16
CA SER A 175 -1.12 -23.46 -3.39
C SER A 175 -1.24 -23.09 -1.90
N ILE A 176 -2.42 -23.35 -1.30
CA ILE A 176 -2.69 -23.08 0.11
C ILE A 176 -2.08 -24.20 0.96
N PRO A 177 -1.25 -23.89 1.96
CA PRO A 177 -0.65 -24.90 2.85
C PRO A 177 -1.69 -25.71 3.62
N ALA A 178 -1.38 -26.98 3.92
CA ALA A 178 -2.30 -27.92 4.58
C ALA A 178 -2.77 -27.46 5.97
N ASP A 179 -1.93 -26.74 6.71
CA ASP A 179 -2.23 -26.14 8.01
C ASP A 179 -3.23 -24.97 7.95
N LYS A 180 -3.55 -24.47 6.74
CA LYS A 180 -4.51 -23.39 6.49
C LYS A 180 -5.85 -23.87 5.91
N LYS A 181 -6.23 -25.12 6.16
CA LYS A 181 -7.47 -25.70 5.61
C LYS A 181 -8.72 -24.91 6.00
N GLU A 182 -8.83 -24.41 7.24
CA GLU A 182 -9.97 -23.62 7.69
C GLU A 182 -10.07 -22.28 6.93
N GLU A 183 -8.94 -21.62 6.67
CA GLU A 183 -8.88 -20.42 5.84
C GLU A 183 -9.34 -20.72 4.41
N ALA A 184 -8.88 -21.83 3.83
CA ALA A 184 -9.30 -22.29 2.50
C ALA A 184 -10.81 -22.55 2.42
N VAL A 185 -11.43 -23.15 3.43
CA VAL A 185 -12.88 -23.35 3.50
C VAL A 185 -13.63 -22.02 3.48
N ASN A 186 -13.16 -21.03 4.26
CA ASN A 186 -13.80 -19.72 4.32
C ASN A 186 -13.65 -18.96 2.99
N LEU A 187 -12.49 -19.01 2.34
CA LEU A 187 -12.25 -18.43 1.03
C LEU A 187 -13.16 -19.08 -0.03
N TYR A 188 -13.22 -20.41 -0.07
CA TYR A 188 -14.08 -21.15 -0.99
C TYR A 188 -15.56 -20.78 -0.82
N LYS A 189 -16.05 -20.76 0.43
CA LYS A 189 -17.43 -20.36 0.74
C LYS A 189 -17.72 -18.92 0.29
N SER A 190 -16.79 -18.01 0.53
CA SER A 190 -16.94 -16.62 0.10
C SER A 190 -16.99 -16.50 -1.42
N GLU A 191 -16.13 -17.21 -2.13
CA GLU A 191 -16.08 -17.22 -3.60
C GLU A 191 -17.36 -17.78 -4.20
N LYS A 192 -17.78 -18.97 -3.76
CA LYS A 192 -19.02 -19.60 -4.22
C LYS A 192 -20.28 -18.84 -3.80
N GLY A 193 -20.28 -18.23 -2.63
CA GLY A 193 -21.34 -17.33 -2.19
C GLY A 193 -21.47 -16.09 -3.08
N ASN A 194 -20.33 -15.49 -3.45
CA ASN A 194 -20.32 -14.36 -4.38
C ASN A 194 -20.81 -14.76 -5.79
N GLU A 195 -20.47 -15.96 -6.27
CA GLU A 195 -20.97 -16.50 -7.53
C GLU A 195 -22.50 -16.65 -7.49
N ALA A 196 -23.03 -17.28 -6.45
CA ALA A 196 -24.48 -17.46 -6.27
C ALA A 196 -25.21 -16.10 -6.13
N PHE A 197 -24.65 -15.15 -5.40
CA PHE A 197 -25.19 -13.80 -5.32
C PHE A 197 -25.22 -13.11 -6.69
N ARG A 198 -24.14 -13.22 -7.49
CA ARG A 198 -24.07 -12.66 -8.83
C ARG A 198 -25.13 -13.24 -9.74
N GLU A 199 -25.32 -14.56 -9.70
CA GLU A 199 -26.39 -15.23 -10.45
C GLU A 199 -27.77 -14.70 -10.05
N ALA A 200 -28.04 -14.56 -8.75
CA ALA A 200 -29.30 -13.99 -8.25
C ALA A 200 -29.51 -12.53 -8.72
N LEU A 201 -28.46 -11.72 -8.71
CA LEU A 201 -28.51 -10.33 -9.18
C LEU A 201 -28.76 -10.26 -10.69
N LEU A 202 -28.10 -11.09 -11.49
CA LEU A 202 -28.32 -11.17 -12.94
C LEU A 202 -29.73 -11.64 -13.28
N LYS A 203 -30.27 -12.62 -12.51
CA LYS A 203 -31.67 -13.00 -12.63
C LYS A 203 -32.60 -11.82 -12.33
N ALA A 204 -32.35 -11.11 -11.22
CA ALA A 204 -33.13 -9.93 -10.85
C ALA A 204 -33.05 -8.84 -11.94
N ARG A 205 -31.89 -8.65 -12.58
CA ARG A 205 -31.72 -7.72 -13.74
C ARG A 205 -32.56 -8.17 -14.95
N LYS A 206 -32.57 -9.45 -15.28
CA LYS A 206 -33.37 -10.00 -16.40
C LYS A 206 -34.88 -9.85 -16.15
N GLU A 207 -35.32 -9.92 -14.91
CA GLU A 207 -36.74 -9.85 -14.50
C GLU A 207 -37.20 -8.42 -14.16
N MET A 208 -36.26 -7.46 -14.03
CA MET A 208 -36.57 -6.08 -13.64
C MET A 208 -37.47 -5.37 -14.67
N GLN A 209 -38.34 -4.51 -14.16
CA GLN A 209 -39.14 -3.61 -14.96
C GLN A 209 -38.77 -2.16 -14.65
N ILE A 210 -38.33 -1.43 -15.68
CA ILE A 210 -38.10 0.01 -15.60
C ILE A 210 -39.30 0.70 -16.24
N LYS A 211 -39.97 1.57 -15.49
CA LYS A 211 -41.08 2.43 -15.98
C LYS A 211 -40.77 3.87 -15.63
N ASP A 212 -41.47 4.80 -16.31
CA ASP A 212 -41.35 6.24 -16.08
C ASP A 212 -39.88 6.75 -16.08
N LEU A 213 -39.03 6.15 -16.92
CA LEU A 213 -37.61 6.51 -17.03
C LEU A 213 -37.50 7.94 -17.56
N ALA A 214 -36.75 8.78 -16.85
CA ALA A 214 -36.47 10.15 -17.29
C ALA A 214 -35.58 10.13 -18.54
N PRO A 215 -35.89 10.97 -19.58
CA PRO A 215 -35.22 10.90 -20.88
C PRO A 215 -33.68 11.02 -20.82
N GLU A 216 -33.14 11.76 -19.88
CA GLU A 216 -31.70 11.94 -19.68
C GLU A 216 -30.95 10.66 -19.32
N TYR A 217 -31.64 9.60 -18.87
CA TYR A 217 -31.04 8.33 -18.48
C TYR A 217 -31.24 7.18 -19.50
N GLU A 218 -32.00 7.40 -20.59
CA GLU A 218 -32.29 6.36 -21.59
C GLU A 218 -31.05 5.70 -22.19
N ASN A 219 -29.97 6.49 -22.40
CA ASN A 219 -28.72 5.99 -22.95
C ASN A 219 -27.83 5.29 -21.92
N LEU A 220 -28.15 5.37 -20.63
CA LEU A 220 -27.39 4.78 -19.54
C LEU A 220 -27.89 3.37 -19.18
N VAL A 221 -29.10 3.02 -19.59
CA VAL A 221 -29.67 1.67 -19.38
C VAL A 221 -28.79 0.64 -20.07
N GLU A 222 -28.58 -0.47 -19.39
CA GLU A 222 -27.87 -1.62 -19.95
C GLU A 222 -28.62 -2.17 -21.17
N LYS A 223 -27.91 -2.29 -22.28
CA LYS A 223 -28.40 -2.83 -23.54
C LYS A 223 -27.28 -3.51 -24.31
N THR A 224 -27.64 -4.44 -25.20
CA THR A 224 -26.69 -5.06 -26.10
C THR A 224 -25.95 -4.00 -26.92
N ALA A 225 -24.63 -4.00 -26.84
CA ALA A 225 -23.76 -3.19 -27.69
C ALA A 225 -23.43 -3.97 -28.99
N TYR A 226 -23.09 -5.23 -28.87
CA TYR A 226 -22.90 -6.15 -30.00
C TYR A 226 -22.98 -7.61 -29.56
N GLU A 227 -23.15 -8.51 -30.52
CA GLU A 227 -23.06 -9.95 -30.33
C GLU A 227 -21.92 -10.52 -31.16
N GLU A 228 -21.13 -11.43 -30.59
CA GLU A 228 -20.03 -12.11 -31.26
C GLU A 228 -19.95 -13.57 -30.80
N GLU A 229 -19.97 -14.53 -31.75
CA GLU A 229 -19.87 -15.97 -31.49
C GLU A 229 -20.87 -16.50 -30.42
N GLY A 230 -22.05 -15.89 -30.36
CA GLY A 230 -23.12 -16.24 -29.38
C GLY A 230 -22.94 -15.66 -27.98
N PHE A 231 -22.00 -14.74 -27.80
CA PHE A 231 -21.86 -13.95 -26.59
C PHE A 231 -22.46 -12.56 -26.79
N ASN A 232 -23.34 -12.17 -25.87
CA ASN A 232 -23.92 -10.83 -25.83
C ASN A 232 -23.06 -9.91 -24.98
N ILE A 233 -22.53 -8.86 -25.59
CA ILE A 233 -21.72 -7.84 -24.91
C ILE A 233 -22.55 -6.57 -24.78
N THR A 234 -22.69 -6.09 -23.55
CA THR A 234 -23.51 -4.92 -23.24
C THR A 234 -22.68 -3.62 -23.25
N ASN A 235 -23.36 -2.47 -23.33
CA ASN A 235 -22.73 -1.18 -23.14
C ASN A 235 -22.10 -1.03 -21.74
N LEU A 236 -22.66 -1.72 -20.72
CA LEU A 236 -22.11 -1.77 -19.36
C LEU A 236 -20.80 -2.57 -19.31
N ASP A 237 -20.72 -3.70 -20.01
CA ASP A 237 -19.49 -4.50 -20.12
C ASP A 237 -18.37 -3.69 -20.77
N LEU A 238 -18.67 -3.00 -21.87
CA LEU A 238 -17.72 -2.11 -22.53
C LEU A 238 -17.30 -0.95 -21.64
N ALA A 239 -18.24 -0.33 -20.93
CA ALA A 239 -17.92 0.77 -20.01
C ALA A 239 -17.00 0.31 -18.88
N ARG A 240 -17.24 -0.86 -18.28
CA ARG A 240 -16.38 -1.46 -17.25
C ARG A 240 -14.97 -1.76 -17.77
N ALA A 241 -14.89 -2.40 -18.93
CA ALA A 241 -13.61 -2.74 -19.56
C ALA A 241 -12.81 -1.48 -19.93
N THR A 242 -13.48 -0.48 -20.53
CA THR A 242 -12.86 0.80 -20.92
C THR A 242 -12.38 1.57 -19.69
N ALA A 243 -13.19 1.67 -18.62
CA ALA A 243 -12.80 2.31 -17.38
C ALA A 243 -11.55 1.68 -16.77
N ASN A 244 -11.46 0.36 -16.71
CA ASN A 244 -10.29 -0.37 -16.18
C ASN A 244 -9.03 -0.06 -16.98
N ILE A 245 -9.12 0.01 -18.31
CA ILE A 245 -7.98 0.37 -19.17
C ILE A 245 -7.55 1.82 -18.93
N MET A 246 -8.50 2.76 -18.87
CA MET A 246 -8.19 4.17 -18.60
C MET A 246 -7.57 4.40 -17.22
N LEU A 247 -7.96 3.62 -16.21
CA LEU A 247 -7.35 3.66 -14.87
C LEU A 247 -5.89 3.18 -14.88
N GLY A 248 -5.57 2.18 -15.68
CA GLY A 248 -4.22 1.63 -15.82
C GLY A 248 -3.32 2.42 -16.78
N GLN A 249 -3.89 3.16 -17.72
CA GLN A 249 -3.18 3.82 -18.82
C GLN A 249 -3.72 5.22 -19.06
N LYS A 250 -2.83 6.19 -19.32
CA LYS A 250 -3.22 7.55 -19.73
C LYS A 250 -3.43 7.59 -21.25
N ILE A 251 -4.56 7.13 -21.72
CA ILE A 251 -4.93 7.13 -23.15
C ILE A 251 -6.31 7.75 -23.35
N SER A 252 -6.65 8.06 -24.59
CA SER A 252 -7.99 8.60 -24.95
C SER A 252 -9.08 7.56 -24.71
N LYS A 253 -10.33 8.02 -24.58
CA LYS A 253 -11.50 7.14 -24.48
C LYS A 253 -11.61 6.23 -25.70
N GLU A 254 -11.42 6.78 -26.89
CA GLU A 254 -11.51 6.04 -28.16
C GLU A 254 -10.47 4.90 -28.22
N ASP A 255 -9.23 5.18 -27.79
CA ASP A 255 -8.18 4.16 -27.74
C ASP A 255 -8.48 3.10 -26.69
N ALA A 256 -9.01 3.51 -25.52
CA ALA A 256 -9.40 2.61 -24.46
C ALA A 256 -10.57 1.70 -24.86
N GLU A 257 -11.60 2.25 -25.52
CA GLU A 257 -12.73 1.47 -26.07
C GLU A 257 -12.28 0.48 -27.14
N LYS A 258 -11.35 0.88 -28.01
CA LYS A 258 -10.77 -0.01 -29.00
C LYS A 258 -10.03 -1.18 -28.31
N GLN A 259 -9.18 -0.89 -27.34
CA GLN A 259 -8.48 -1.92 -26.58
C GLN A 259 -9.45 -2.83 -25.79
N ALA A 260 -10.53 -2.27 -25.23
CA ALA A 260 -11.57 -3.04 -24.56
C ALA A 260 -12.23 -4.04 -25.48
N LYS A 261 -12.62 -3.61 -26.70
CA LYS A 261 -13.20 -4.50 -27.73
C LYS A 261 -12.22 -5.58 -28.16
N GLU A 262 -10.95 -5.25 -28.39
CA GLU A 262 -9.91 -6.21 -28.74
C GLU A 262 -9.67 -7.23 -27.62
N MET A 263 -9.69 -6.79 -26.36
CA MET A 263 -9.56 -7.66 -25.18
C MET A 263 -10.75 -8.62 -25.08
N ILE A 264 -11.99 -8.12 -25.22
CA ILE A 264 -13.20 -8.93 -25.17
C ILE A 264 -13.22 -9.93 -26.34
N SER A 265 -12.85 -9.53 -27.55
CA SER A 265 -12.77 -10.44 -28.71
C SER A 265 -11.77 -11.57 -28.48
N ARG A 266 -10.62 -11.30 -27.82
CA ARG A 266 -9.68 -12.35 -27.40
C ARG A 266 -10.29 -13.31 -26.38
N GLN A 267 -11.04 -12.78 -25.40
CA GLN A 267 -11.76 -13.61 -24.42
C GLN A 267 -12.82 -14.50 -25.10
N ILE A 268 -13.55 -13.98 -26.07
CA ILE A 268 -14.52 -14.74 -26.88
C ILE A 268 -13.82 -15.89 -27.64
N LYS A 269 -12.68 -15.62 -28.28
CA LYS A 269 -11.89 -16.65 -28.97
C LYS A 269 -11.41 -17.74 -28.00
N MET A 270 -10.92 -17.34 -26.82
CA MET A 270 -10.51 -18.27 -25.77
C MET A 270 -11.70 -19.12 -25.29
N ALA A 271 -12.87 -18.50 -25.04
CA ALA A 271 -14.08 -19.21 -24.61
C ALA A 271 -14.56 -20.22 -25.69
N LYS A 272 -14.42 -19.90 -26.98
CA LYS A 272 -14.70 -20.82 -28.07
C LYS A 272 -13.79 -22.06 -28.01
N ILE A 273 -12.48 -21.86 -27.84
CA ILE A 273 -11.51 -22.96 -27.67
C ILE A 273 -11.87 -23.81 -26.45
N ALA A 274 -12.26 -23.18 -25.33
CA ALA A 274 -12.69 -23.88 -24.13
C ALA A 274 -13.95 -24.75 -24.38
N LYS A 275 -14.95 -24.20 -25.08
CA LYS A 275 -16.16 -24.95 -25.50
C LYS A 275 -15.81 -26.15 -26.37
N GLU A 276 -14.92 -25.98 -27.35
CA GLU A 276 -14.45 -27.08 -28.23
C GLU A 276 -13.73 -28.17 -27.44
N LYS A 277 -13.04 -27.80 -26.34
CA LYS A 277 -12.42 -28.78 -25.42
C LYS A 277 -13.40 -29.34 -24.37
N GLY A 278 -14.69 -29.02 -24.47
CA GLY A 278 -15.72 -29.55 -23.60
C GLY A 278 -15.81 -28.91 -22.21
N VAL A 279 -15.27 -27.71 -22.05
CA VAL A 279 -15.48 -26.93 -20.81
C VAL A 279 -16.93 -26.48 -20.76
N LYS A 280 -17.57 -26.72 -19.61
CA LYS A 280 -18.94 -26.29 -19.33
C LYS A 280 -18.89 -25.19 -18.29
N VAL A 281 -19.68 -24.14 -18.48
CA VAL A 281 -19.82 -23.01 -17.56
C VAL A 281 -21.28 -22.79 -17.21
N ASN A 282 -21.53 -21.97 -16.21
CA ASN A 282 -22.89 -21.56 -15.86
C ASN A 282 -23.42 -20.54 -16.89
N GLU A 283 -24.29 -20.97 -17.78
CA GLU A 283 -24.87 -20.14 -18.85
C GLU A 283 -25.84 -19.06 -18.32
N ASN A 284 -26.23 -19.09 -17.03
CA ASN A 284 -27.06 -18.05 -16.42
C ASN A 284 -26.27 -16.78 -16.11
N LEU A 285 -24.93 -16.86 -16.09
CA LEU A 285 -24.06 -15.71 -15.87
C LEU A 285 -24.00 -14.81 -17.12
N ASP A 286 -23.57 -13.56 -16.93
CA ASP A 286 -23.24 -12.65 -18.02
C ASP A 286 -22.00 -13.15 -18.80
N SER A 287 -21.82 -12.64 -20.02
CA SER A 287 -20.74 -13.08 -20.92
C SER A 287 -19.34 -12.90 -20.29
N ILE A 288 -19.12 -11.78 -19.58
CA ILE A 288 -17.82 -11.49 -18.95
C ILE A 288 -17.51 -12.50 -17.81
N SER A 289 -18.52 -12.83 -17.01
CA SER A 289 -18.39 -13.86 -15.96
C SER A 289 -18.13 -15.24 -16.55
N GLN A 290 -18.82 -15.60 -17.65
CA GLN A 290 -18.57 -16.84 -18.35
C GLN A 290 -17.14 -16.92 -18.91
N PHE A 291 -16.54 -15.83 -19.36
CA PHE A 291 -15.15 -15.83 -19.85
C PHE A 291 -14.17 -16.24 -18.76
N GLN A 292 -14.37 -15.81 -17.52
CA GLN A 292 -13.56 -16.24 -16.39
C GLN A 292 -13.65 -17.74 -16.14
N ASP A 293 -14.89 -18.28 -16.16
CA ASP A 293 -15.10 -19.70 -15.97
C ASP A 293 -14.50 -20.53 -17.12
N TYR A 294 -14.64 -20.06 -18.37
CA TYR A 294 -14.00 -20.69 -19.52
C TYR A 294 -12.47 -20.68 -19.41
N TYR A 295 -11.88 -19.57 -18.92
CA TYR A 295 -10.45 -19.47 -18.71
C TYR A 295 -9.96 -20.51 -17.70
N ILE A 296 -10.63 -20.60 -16.55
CA ILE A 296 -10.30 -21.56 -15.49
C ILE A 296 -10.47 -22.99 -15.99
N GLY A 297 -11.61 -23.32 -16.56
CA GLY A 297 -11.88 -24.67 -17.06
C GLY A 297 -10.96 -25.07 -18.21
N LEU A 298 -10.54 -24.12 -19.07
CA LEU A 298 -9.56 -24.39 -20.10
C LEU A 298 -8.17 -24.67 -19.51
N ALA A 299 -7.77 -23.90 -18.51
CA ALA A 299 -6.49 -24.12 -17.82
C ALA A 299 -6.46 -25.49 -17.13
N GLU A 300 -7.56 -25.92 -16.52
CA GLU A 300 -7.71 -27.26 -15.94
C GLU A 300 -7.60 -28.35 -17.01
N LYS A 301 -8.29 -28.22 -18.13
CA LYS A 301 -8.20 -29.17 -19.24
C LYS A 301 -6.79 -29.30 -19.78
N VAL A 302 -6.11 -28.16 -19.96
CA VAL A 302 -4.70 -28.16 -20.41
C VAL A 302 -3.81 -28.82 -19.36
N ARG A 303 -4.04 -28.57 -18.08
CA ARG A 303 -3.32 -29.22 -16.97
C ARG A 303 -3.48 -30.75 -17.02
N ASP A 304 -4.68 -31.22 -17.23
CA ASP A 304 -5.00 -32.65 -17.31
C ASP A 304 -4.36 -33.32 -18.53
N ASP A 305 -4.21 -32.60 -19.64
CA ASP A 305 -3.58 -33.08 -20.88
C ASP A 305 -2.05 -33.19 -20.75
N VAL A 306 -1.40 -32.42 -19.86
CA VAL A 306 0.05 -32.41 -19.67
C VAL A 306 0.50 -33.65 -18.87
N LYS A 307 1.11 -34.61 -19.53
CA LYS A 307 1.63 -35.87 -18.94
C LYS A 307 3.14 -35.97 -19.15
N PRO A 308 3.96 -35.25 -18.33
CA PRO A 308 5.40 -35.25 -18.52
C PRO A 308 6.01 -36.62 -18.19
N ASN A 309 7.01 -37.02 -18.96
CA ASN A 309 7.89 -38.14 -18.64
C ASN A 309 9.09 -37.65 -17.79
N ASP A 310 9.85 -38.62 -17.24
CA ASP A 310 10.98 -38.32 -16.37
C ASP A 310 12.11 -37.53 -17.08
N ASP A 311 12.34 -37.75 -18.38
CA ASP A 311 13.35 -37.00 -19.13
C ASP A 311 12.98 -35.52 -19.30
N GLU A 312 11.71 -35.24 -19.53
CA GLU A 312 11.20 -33.86 -19.61
C GLU A 312 11.30 -33.15 -18.26
N LEU A 313 10.95 -33.85 -17.17
CA LEU A 313 11.07 -33.33 -15.81
C LEU A 313 12.54 -33.07 -15.44
N LEU A 314 13.44 -34.00 -15.81
CA LEU A 314 14.87 -33.83 -15.54
C LEU A 314 15.47 -32.65 -16.32
N LYS A 315 15.07 -32.47 -17.59
CA LYS A 315 15.47 -31.29 -18.38
C LYS A 315 14.98 -29.98 -17.74
N PHE A 316 13.72 -29.95 -17.33
CA PHE A 316 13.14 -28.79 -16.68
C PHE A 316 13.83 -28.47 -15.33
N PHE A 317 14.07 -29.50 -14.52
CA PHE A 317 14.82 -29.38 -13.27
C PHE A 317 16.22 -28.80 -13.53
N ASN A 318 16.96 -29.35 -14.51
CA ASN A 318 18.32 -28.90 -14.83
C ASN A 318 18.37 -27.44 -15.31
N ALA A 319 17.34 -27.00 -16.03
CA ALA A 319 17.19 -25.60 -16.44
C ALA A 319 16.81 -24.64 -15.29
N ASN A 320 16.28 -25.17 -14.18
CA ASN A 320 15.76 -24.39 -13.06
C ASN A 320 16.38 -24.81 -11.71
N LYS A 321 17.60 -25.33 -11.69
CA LYS A 321 18.25 -25.90 -10.49
C LYS A 321 18.22 -24.97 -9.27
N SER A 322 18.44 -23.68 -9.47
CA SER A 322 18.44 -22.70 -8.38
C SER A 322 17.10 -22.62 -7.63
N LYS A 323 15.99 -22.98 -8.27
CA LYS A 323 14.65 -23.01 -7.67
C LYS A 323 14.49 -24.17 -6.68
N TYR A 324 15.25 -25.23 -6.85
CA TYR A 324 15.15 -26.47 -6.07
C TYR A 324 16.32 -26.68 -5.11
N SER A 325 17.24 -25.73 -5.03
CA SER A 325 18.27 -25.68 -4.01
C SER A 325 17.77 -24.93 -2.78
N ILE A 326 18.24 -25.34 -1.62
CA ILE A 326 18.02 -24.62 -0.37
C ILE A 326 19.22 -23.70 -0.17
N PRO A 327 19.06 -22.38 -0.21
CA PRO A 327 20.17 -21.47 0.10
C PRO A 327 20.53 -21.57 1.58
N ALA A 328 21.82 -21.39 1.91
CA ALA A 328 22.22 -21.23 3.27
C ALA A 328 21.57 -19.98 3.87
N THR A 329 21.01 -20.10 5.06
CA THR A 329 20.49 -18.97 5.83
C THR A 329 20.80 -19.11 7.30
N ALA A 330 20.87 -17.99 8.03
CA ALA A 330 20.98 -18.00 9.46
C ALA A 330 19.95 -17.04 10.09
N ASP A 331 19.45 -17.43 11.27
CA ASP A 331 18.68 -16.52 12.11
C ASP A 331 19.59 -16.05 13.25
N ALA A 332 19.52 -14.78 13.60
CA ALA A 332 20.30 -14.22 14.70
C ALA A 332 19.55 -13.13 15.45
N LYS A 333 19.74 -13.04 16.74
CA LYS A 333 19.47 -11.84 17.52
C LYS A 333 20.60 -10.85 17.26
N LEU A 334 20.26 -9.61 16.83
CA LEU A 334 21.21 -8.53 16.57
C LEU A 334 20.92 -7.37 17.51
N VAL A 335 21.96 -6.83 18.15
CA VAL A 335 21.89 -5.63 19.00
C VAL A 335 22.92 -4.63 18.52
N PHE A 336 22.47 -3.48 18.02
CA PHE A 336 23.29 -2.40 17.53
C PHE A 336 23.54 -1.39 18.65
N ILE A 337 24.78 -1.07 18.90
CA ILE A 337 25.22 -0.20 19.99
C ILE A 337 26.04 0.95 19.41
N SER A 338 25.66 2.18 19.72
CA SER A 338 26.43 3.37 19.35
C SER A 338 27.71 3.46 20.20
N VAL A 339 28.82 3.76 19.55
CA VAL A 339 30.03 4.18 20.24
C VAL A 339 30.02 5.71 20.30
N LYS A 340 29.73 6.28 21.46
CA LYS A 340 29.78 7.72 21.67
C LYS A 340 31.23 8.19 21.77
N SER A 341 31.53 9.32 21.15
CA SER A 341 32.83 9.98 21.26
C SER A 341 33.11 10.37 22.71
N ALA A 342 34.30 10.10 23.19
CA ALA A 342 34.79 10.54 24.49
C ALA A 342 35.22 12.01 24.44
N LYS A 343 35.57 12.57 25.59
CA LYS A 343 36.08 13.95 25.67
C LYS A 343 37.36 14.12 24.85
N GLU A 344 38.24 13.13 24.90
CA GLU A 344 39.49 13.12 24.14
C GLU A 344 39.25 13.15 22.63
N ASP A 345 38.17 12.50 22.16
CA ASP A 345 37.78 12.52 20.73
C ASP A 345 37.24 13.90 20.32
N ASP A 346 36.53 14.60 21.22
CA ASP A 346 36.10 15.99 21.01
C ASP A 346 37.29 16.94 20.94
N ASP A 347 38.29 16.75 21.83
CA ASP A 347 39.51 17.53 21.84
C ASP A 347 40.32 17.30 20.55
N LEU A 348 40.43 16.05 20.08
CA LEU A 348 41.09 15.72 18.81
C LEU A 348 40.37 16.34 17.59
N ALA A 349 39.05 16.32 17.59
CA ALA A 349 38.26 16.94 16.52
C ALA A 349 38.47 18.47 16.49
N LYS A 350 38.56 19.09 17.65
CA LYS A 350 38.89 20.52 17.78
C LYS A 350 40.28 20.84 17.21
N GLU A 351 41.30 20.09 17.66
CA GLU A 351 42.68 20.26 17.17
C GLU A 351 42.77 20.09 15.63
N LYS A 352 42.07 19.08 15.11
CA LYS A 352 41.97 18.83 13.66
C LYS A 352 41.35 20.00 12.93
N ALA A 353 40.27 20.60 13.49
CA ALA A 353 39.59 21.74 12.92
C ALA A 353 40.48 23.01 12.94
N GLU A 354 41.17 23.25 14.07
CA GLU A 354 42.10 24.38 14.21
C GLU A 354 43.27 24.26 13.24
N LYS A 355 43.86 23.09 13.09
CA LYS A 355 44.90 22.81 12.11
C LYS A 355 44.40 23.02 10.67
N LEU A 356 43.26 22.46 10.33
CA LEU A 356 42.68 22.60 8.99
C LEU A 356 42.35 24.07 8.69
N LEU A 357 41.82 24.83 9.65
CA LEU A 357 41.57 26.26 9.49
C LEU A 357 42.83 27.03 9.09
N SER A 358 43.99 26.71 9.67
CA SER A 358 45.25 27.35 9.34
C SER A 358 45.76 27.11 7.91
N GLU A 359 45.22 26.10 7.22
CA GLU A 359 45.57 25.71 5.85
C GLU A 359 44.56 26.26 4.80
N LEU A 360 43.44 26.83 5.24
CA LEU A 360 42.34 27.22 4.37
C LEU A 360 42.38 28.70 4.03
N THR A 361 42.16 28.99 2.76
CA THR A 361 41.96 30.34 2.20
C THR A 361 40.67 30.37 1.39
N ALA A 362 40.17 31.55 1.02
CA ALA A 362 39.00 31.68 0.17
C ALA A 362 39.17 30.95 -1.18
N GLU A 363 40.38 30.90 -1.72
CA GLU A 363 40.67 30.30 -3.02
C GLU A 363 40.69 28.76 -2.98
N ASN A 364 41.11 28.15 -1.86
CA ASN A 364 41.29 26.70 -1.78
C ASN A 364 40.16 25.98 -1.02
N PHE A 365 39.24 26.72 -0.38
CA PHE A 365 38.24 26.17 0.54
C PHE A 365 37.38 25.08 -0.08
N THR A 366 36.75 25.36 -1.22
CA THR A 366 35.85 24.47 -1.93
C THR A 366 36.54 23.18 -2.37
N GLU A 367 37.71 23.29 -2.98
CA GLU A 367 38.48 22.14 -3.48
C GLU A 367 38.97 21.27 -2.32
N LYS A 368 39.56 21.89 -1.30
CA LYS A 368 40.05 21.21 -0.11
C LYS A 368 38.89 20.52 0.64
N GLY A 369 37.77 21.21 0.81
CA GLY A 369 36.56 20.66 1.46
C GLY A 369 36.03 19.41 0.74
N LYS A 370 35.88 19.48 -0.59
CA LYS A 370 35.45 18.32 -1.40
C LYS A 370 36.44 17.15 -1.30
N SER A 371 37.73 17.42 -1.33
CA SER A 371 38.76 16.36 -1.23
C SER A 371 38.77 15.65 0.12
N LEU A 372 38.38 16.32 1.20
CA LEU A 372 38.34 15.79 2.56
C LEU A 372 37.03 15.05 2.90
N SER A 373 35.99 15.24 2.12
CA SER A 373 34.65 14.63 2.39
C SER A 373 34.62 13.10 2.29
N ASN A 374 35.68 12.47 1.83
CA ASN A 374 35.81 11.00 1.87
C ASN A 374 36.18 10.46 3.26
N ASN A 375 36.51 11.33 4.23
CA ASN A 375 36.73 10.94 5.62
C ASN A 375 35.40 10.89 6.37
N GLN A 376 35.20 9.86 7.21
CA GLN A 376 33.95 9.66 7.94
C GLN A 376 33.64 10.75 8.97
N ASP A 377 34.68 11.47 9.43
CA ASP A 377 34.60 12.52 10.44
C ASP A 377 34.64 13.95 9.85
N ILE A 378 34.64 14.09 8.51
CA ILE A 378 34.65 15.40 7.84
C ILE A 378 33.52 15.48 6.82
N ILE A 379 32.70 16.50 6.95
CA ILE A 379 31.59 16.80 6.04
C ILE A 379 31.83 18.16 5.40
N TYR A 380 31.95 18.20 4.10
CA TYR A 380 31.89 19.45 3.35
C TYR A 380 30.50 19.65 2.78
N GLN A 381 29.97 20.86 2.91
CA GLN A 381 28.66 21.20 2.37
C GLN A 381 28.61 22.66 1.90
N ASP A 382 28.09 22.88 0.69
CA ASP A 382 27.64 24.19 0.24
C ASP A 382 26.21 24.40 0.79
N LEU A 383 26.06 25.32 1.72
CA LEU A 383 24.78 25.62 2.37
C LEU A 383 23.91 26.54 1.51
N GLY A 384 24.45 27.06 0.40
CA GLY A 384 23.77 28.04 -0.44
C GLY A 384 23.50 29.35 0.29
N THR A 385 22.43 30.04 -0.13
CA THR A 385 22.01 31.30 0.48
C THR A 385 20.91 31.05 1.52
N PHE A 386 21.11 31.59 2.73
CA PHE A 386 20.12 31.50 3.81
C PHE A 386 20.02 32.81 4.59
N GLY A 387 18.89 33.07 5.22
CA GLY A 387 18.63 34.24 6.08
C GLY A 387 18.81 33.93 7.55
N THR A 388 18.60 34.95 8.39
CA THR A 388 18.64 34.84 9.85
C THR A 388 17.64 33.79 10.38
N THR A 389 18.01 33.06 11.42
CA THR A 389 17.24 31.98 12.07
C THR A 389 17.12 30.68 11.27
N ALA A 390 17.88 30.53 10.20
CA ALA A 390 17.93 29.31 9.42
C ALA A 390 18.90 28.26 9.98
N MET A 391 19.97 28.72 10.65
CA MET A 391 21.01 27.88 11.20
C MET A 391 21.02 27.94 12.74
N VAL A 392 21.86 27.12 13.38
CA VAL A 392 22.04 27.18 14.84
C VAL A 392 22.70 28.50 15.23
N LYS A 393 22.31 29.03 16.39
CA LYS A 393 22.69 30.35 16.86
C LYS A 393 24.21 30.59 16.84
N GLU A 394 24.97 29.64 17.31
CA GLU A 394 26.42 29.73 17.40
C GLU A 394 27.07 29.87 16.02
N PHE A 395 26.49 29.24 15.00
CA PHE A 395 26.98 29.34 13.62
C PHE A 395 26.64 30.70 13.03
N GLU A 396 25.41 31.19 13.15
CA GLU A 396 24.99 32.50 12.65
C GLU A 396 25.74 33.65 13.33
N GLU A 397 25.95 33.58 14.66
CA GLU A 397 26.72 34.57 15.40
C GLU A 397 28.17 34.65 14.92
N ALA A 398 28.74 33.54 14.48
CA ALA A 398 30.10 33.51 13.96
C ALA A 398 30.24 34.10 12.55
N LEU A 399 29.17 34.15 11.76
CA LEU A 399 29.13 34.75 10.42
C LEU A 399 28.86 36.27 10.45
N ARG A 400 28.37 36.77 11.58
CA ARG A 400 28.02 38.17 11.71
C ARG A 400 29.25 39.07 11.51
N ASP A 401 29.09 40.09 10.69
CA ASP A 401 30.11 41.07 10.35
C ASP A 401 31.35 40.51 9.62
N VAL A 402 31.31 39.22 9.19
CA VAL A 402 32.34 38.62 8.36
C VAL A 402 32.21 39.15 6.92
N PRO A 403 33.25 39.73 6.32
CA PRO A 403 33.19 40.23 4.94
C PRO A 403 32.91 39.09 3.94
N SER A 404 32.29 39.43 2.80
CA SER A 404 32.19 38.51 1.67
C SER A 404 33.56 38.03 1.22
N ASN A 405 33.61 36.83 0.65
CA ASN A 405 34.81 36.15 0.16
C ASN A 405 35.88 35.95 1.27
N THR A 406 35.43 35.55 2.47
CA THR A 406 36.31 35.41 3.64
C THR A 406 36.06 34.10 4.38
N VAL A 407 37.12 33.38 4.73
CA VAL A 407 37.07 32.26 5.68
C VAL A 407 36.99 32.83 7.11
N VAL A 408 36.02 32.35 7.90
CA VAL A 408 35.90 32.74 9.30
C VAL A 408 37.16 32.34 10.06
N ASN A 409 37.81 33.31 10.73
CA ASN A 409 39.14 33.15 11.34
C ASN A 409 39.13 32.41 12.70
N LYS A 410 38.02 31.70 13.01
CA LYS A 410 37.87 30.88 14.20
C LYS A 410 37.07 29.62 13.89
N VAL A 411 37.37 28.55 14.59
CA VAL A 411 36.57 27.35 14.57
C VAL A 411 35.27 27.61 15.36
N ILE A 412 34.15 27.20 14.79
CA ILE A 412 32.80 27.41 15.37
C ILE A 412 32.34 26.08 15.99
N LYS A 413 32.21 26.05 17.31
CA LYS A 413 31.64 24.89 18.02
C LYS A 413 30.12 24.95 18.01
N THR A 414 29.47 23.87 17.60
CA THR A 414 28.03 23.67 17.73
C THR A 414 27.76 22.27 18.32
N LYS A 415 26.51 21.94 18.52
CA LYS A 415 26.12 20.58 18.92
C LYS A 415 26.45 19.48 17.90
N PHE A 416 26.75 19.86 16.66
CA PHE A 416 27.10 18.92 15.58
C PHE A 416 28.61 18.65 15.48
N GLY A 417 29.44 19.48 16.06
CA GLY A 417 30.89 19.40 15.97
C GLY A 417 31.55 20.77 15.78
N TYR A 418 32.63 20.77 15.05
CA TYR A 418 33.52 21.94 14.80
C TYR A 418 33.41 22.35 13.36
N HIS A 419 32.87 23.53 13.10
CA HIS A 419 32.71 24.07 11.76
C HIS A 419 33.84 25.06 11.41
N ILE A 420 34.28 25.01 10.17
CA ILE A 420 35.05 26.05 9.51
C ILE A 420 34.16 26.58 8.40
N ALA A 421 33.88 27.87 8.37
CA ALA A 421 32.97 28.47 7.41
C ALA A 421 33.68 29.41 6.45
N TYR A 422 33.29 29.37 5.18
CA TYR A 422 33.68 30.30 4.16
C TYR A 422 32.45 31.10 3.71
N VAL A 423 32.46 32.40 4.01
CA VAL A 423 31.40 33.34 3.64
C VAL A 423 31.65 33.81 2.22
N LYS A 424 30.96 33.25 1.25
CA LYS A 424 31.03 33.66 -0.17
C LYS A 424 30.41 35.04 -0.34
N LYS A 425 29.26 35.27 0.32
CA LYS A 425 28.54 36.54 0.32
C LYS A 425 27.90 36.82 1.67
N ASN A 426 28.02 38.07 2.12
CA ASN A 426 27.30 38.61 3.28
C ASN A 426 26.52 39.84 2.83
N ASP A 427 25.18 39.79 2.92
CA ASP A 427 24.31 40.93 2.60
C ASP A 427 23.87 41.61 3.89
N ASN A 428 24.73 42.45 4.44
CA ASN A 428 24.49 43.26 5.63
C ASN A 428 23.92 42.48 6.84
N ASN A 429 24.40 41.25 7.03
CA ASN A 429 23.92 40.34 8.08
C ASN A 429 22.41 39.94 7.97
N GLN A 430 21.81 40.12 6.81
CA GLN A 430 20.43 39.70 6.55
C GLN A 430 20.37 38.34 5.85
N GLN A 431 21.33 38.11 4.96
CA GLN A 431 21.54 36.86 4.23
C GLN A 431 23.02 36.55 4.07
N TRP A 432 23.33 35.26 4.08
CA TRP A 432 24.69 34.77 3.84
C TRP A 432 24.65 33.68 2.76
N GLU A 433 25.65 33.64 1.90
CA GLU A 433 25.97 32.50 1.06
C GLU A 433 27.26 31.87 1.60
N VAL A 434 27.17 30.60 2.06
CA VAL A 434 28.24 29.99 2.86
C VAL A 434 28.52 28.57 2.43
N GLU A 435 29.79 28.23 2.37
CA GLU A 435 30.25 26.85 2.41
C GLU A 435 30.84 26.55 3.79
N HIS A 436 30.70 25.29 4.24
CA HIS A 436 31.34 24.91 5.48
C HIS A 436 32.01 23.52 5.41
N ILE A 437 33.00 23.33 6.25
CA ILE A 437 33.59 22.04 6.57
C ILE A 437 33.28 21.77 8.03
N LEU A 438 32.55 20.68 8.30
CA LEU A 438 32.22 20.23 9.64
C LEU A 438 33.10 19.05 10.02
N ILE A 439 33.85 19.18 11.09
CA ILE A 439 34.58 18.09 11.72
C ILE A 439 33.71 17.56 12.87
N VAL A 440 33.23 16.34 12.72
CA VAL A 440 32.42 15.66 13.73
C VAL A 440 33.33 14.91 14.69
N PRO A 441 33.21 15.07 16.02
CA PRO A 441 33.89 14.20 16.96
C PRO A 441 33.54 12.74 16.66
N TYR A 442 34.53 11.94 16.30
CA TYR A 442 34.36 10.55 15.89
C TYR A 442 35.15 9.64 16.81
N PRO A 443 34.63 8.50 17.26
CA PRO A 443 35.30 7.64 18.22
C PRO A 443 36.69 7.23 17.75
N SER A 444 37.70 7.45 18.59
CA SER A 444 39.05 6.98 18.38
C SER A 444 39.15 5.46 18.60
N GLU A 445 40.25 4.86 18.16
CA GLU A 445 40.50 3.45 18.42
C GLU A 445 40.52 3.11 19.93
N LYS A 446 41.01 4.06 20.74
CA LYS A 446 40.99 3.93 22.21
C LYS A 446 39.56 3.85 22.72
N THR A 447 38.68 4.77 22.31
CA THR A 447 37.28 4.81 22.74
C THR A 447 36.54 3.54 22.30
N VAL A 448 36.77 3.08 21.06
CA VAL A 448 36.20 1.81 20.56
C VAL A 448 36.69 0.61 21.39
N THR A 449 38.01 0.54 21.68
CA THR A 449 38.60 -0.53 22.47
C THR A 449 38.02 -0.60 23.89
N GLU A 450 37.90 0.55 24.56
CA GLU A 450 37.27 0.63 25.89
C GLU A 450 35.81 0.17 25.88
N LYS A 451 35.06 0.51 24.82
CA LYS A 451 33.67 0.02 24.66
C LYS A 451 33.64 -1.49 24.41
N LEU A 452 34.51 -2.01 23.57
CA LEU A 452 34.62 -3.45 23.30
C LEU A 452 34.98 -4.23 24.56
N GLU A 453 35.88 -3.73 25.41
CA GLU A 453 36.22 -4.37 26.70
C GLU A 453 35.02 -4.49 27.63
N LYS A 454 34.16 -3.42 27.70
CA LYS A 454 32.91 -3.47 28.46
C LYS A 454 31.95 -4.51 27.90
N LEU A 455 31.75 -4.54 26.59
CA LEU A 455 30.86 -5.50 25.94
C LEU A 455 31.37 -6.95 26.00
N ASN A 456 32.69 -7.16 26.04
CA ASN A 456 33.25 -8.49 26.27
C ASN A 456 32.93 -9.02 27.67
N LYS A 457 32.83 -8.18 28.70
CA LYS A 457 32.34 -8.57 30.02
C LYS A 457 30.87 -8.97 29.97
N VAL A 458 30.03 -8.16 29.29
CA VAL A 458 28.62 -8.49 29.07
C VAL A 458 28.46 -9.81 28.30
N LYS A 459 29.27 -10.04 27.27
CA LYS A 459 29.31 -11.32 26.56
C LYS A 459 29.57 -12.50 27.51
N ALA A 460 30.54 -12.38 28.41
CA ALA A 460 30.83 -13.43 29.37
C ALA A 460 29.65 -13.68 30.33
N GLU A 461 28.93 -12.65 30.74
CA GLU A 461 27.72 -12.75 31.56
C GLU A 461 26.57 -13.45 30.81
N ILE A 462 26.38 -13.15 29.51
CA ILE A 462 25.40 -13.84 28.68
C ILE A 462 25.78 -15.32 28.48
N GLU A 463 27.07 -15.61 28.25
CA GLU A 463 27.55 -16.98 28.09
C GLU A 463 27.46 -17.78 29.38
N ALA A 464 27.55 -17.11 30.55
CA ALA A 464 27.29 -17.68 31.86
C ALA A 464 25.80 -17.84 32.20
N GLY A 465 24.90 -17.33 31.41
CA GLY A 465 23.46 -17.39 31.60
C GLY A 465 22.88 -16.42 32.63
N THR A 466 23.66 -15.43 33.07
CA THR A 466 23.22 -14.38 34.01
C THR A 466 22.53 -13.19 33.32
N LEU A 467 22.75 -13.02 32.01
CA LEU A 467 22.09 -12.06 31.13
C LEU A 467 21.64 -12.72 29.84
N THR A 468 20.78 -12.04 29.10
CA THR A 468 20.38 -12.39 27.74
C THR A 468 20.44 -11.16 26.80
N LEU A 469 20.46 -11.36 25.50
CA LEU A 469 20.40 -10.25 24.53
C LEU A 469 19.02 -9.53 24.50
N ASN A 470 18.05 -10.00 25.29
CA ASN A 470 16.78 -9.29 25.49
C ASN A 470 16.84 -8.31 26.67
N ASP A 471 17.86 -8.43 27.52
CA ASP A 471 18.07 -7.52 28.63
C ASP A 471 18.76 -6.25 28.15
N LYS A 472 18.79 -5.23 29.01
CA LYS A 472 19.53 -3.99 28.74
C LYS A 472 21.02 -4.23 28.89
N ILE A 473 21.68 -4.61 27.81
CA ILE A 473 23.11 -4.95 27.79
C ILE A 473 24.05 -3.73 27.74
N ASP A 474 23.54 -2.57 27.30
CA ASP A 474 24.27 -1.32 27.23
C ASP A 474 23.30 -0.12 27.23
N GLU A 475 23.78 1.07 27.64
CA GLU A 475 22.97 2.31 27.64
C GLU A 475 22.81 2.91 26.24
N ASP A 476 23.75 2.62 25.35
CA ASP A 476 23.83 3.19 24.01
C ASP A 476 23.25 2.26 22.92
N VAL A 477 22.37 1.33 23.31
CA VAL A 477 21.67 0.48 22.35
C VAL A 477 20.80 1.34 21.44
N ILE A 478 21.05 1.26 20.12
CA ILE A 478 20.28 1.97 19.08
C ILE A 478 19.07 1.14 18.68
N GLN A 479 19.31 -0.17 18.46
CA GLN A 479 18.29 -1.08 17.95
C GLN A 479 18.60 -2.53 18.37
N SER A 480 17.56 -3.31 18.60
CA SER A 480 17.65 -4.76 18.89
C SER A 480 16.48 -5.47 18.22
N PHE A 481 16.75 -6.54 17.47
CA PHE A 481 15.72 -7.33 16.79
C PHE A 481 16.18 -8.74 16.44
N ASP A 482 15.22 -9.62 16.16
CA ASP A 482 15.46 -10.96 15.66
C ASP A 482 15.50 -10.93 14.14
N ALA A 483 16.67 -11.07 13.55
CA ALA A 483 16.86 -11.20 12.11
C ALA A 483 16.65 -12.67 11.71
N LYS A 484 15.76 -12.90 10.74
CA LYS A 484 15.48 -14.23 10.19
C LYS A 484 15.88 -14.30 8.73
N GLY A 485 16.54 -15.39 8.34
CA GLY A 485 16.89 -15.62 6.95
C GLY A 485 18.04 -14.75 6.44
N ILE A 486 19.01 -14.41 7.30
CA ILE A 486 20.26 -13.76 6.90
C ILE A 486 20.93 -14.63 5.85
N THR A 487 21.37 -14.05 4.73
CA THR A 487 22.06 -14.78 3.67
C THR A 487 23.58 -14.58 3.75
N PRO A 488 24.40 -15.52 3.26
CA PRO A 488 25.87 -15.42 3.32
C PRO A 488 26.44 -14.21 2.57
N ASP A 489 25.75 -13.73 1.56
CA ASP A 489 26.12 -12.55 0.75
C ASP A 489 25.79 -11.22 1.41
N GLY A 490 25.14 -11.23 2.58
CA GLY A 490 24.95 -10.02 3.39
C GLY A 490 23.53 -9.46 3.45
N ILE A 491 22.53 -10.11 2.87
CA ILE A 491 21.14 -9.65 2.98
C ILE A 491 20.62 -9.98 4.37
N ILE A 492 20.22 -8.96 5.12
CA ILE A 492 19.49 -9.06 6.39
C ILE A 492 18.06 -8.60 6.10
N PRO A 493 17.08 -9.53 5.96
CA PRO A 493 15.73 -9.20 5.53
C PRO A 493 15.07 -8.15 6.43
N ASN A 494 14.37 -7.19 5.79
CA ASN A 494 13.66 -6.06 6.42
C ASN A 494 14.55 -5.06 7.19
N PHE A 495 15.88 -5.10 6.98
CA PHE A 495 16.78 -4.20 7.67
C PHE A 495 17.83 -3.58 6.74
N ILE A 496 18.93 -4.28 6.44
CA ILE A 496 20.08 -3.72 5.72
C ILE A 496 20.81 -4.81 4.91
N TYR A 497 21.62 -4.36 3.97
CA TYR A 497 22.67 -5.17 3.35
C TYR A 497 23.99 -4.91 4.08
N ASP A 498 24.53 -5.94 4.77
CA ASP A 498 25.82 -5.86 5.48
C ASP A 498 26.53 -7.22 5.43
N PRO A 499 27.51 -7.38 4.52
CA PRO A 499 28.28 -8.60 4.38
C PRO A 499 29.17 -8.92 5.60
N GLU A 500 29.62 -7.91 6.36
CA GLU A 500 30.46 -8.14 7.54
C GLU A 500 29.68 -8.74 8.70
N ILE A 501 28.47 -8.21 8.95
CA ILE A 501 27.55 -8.80 9.94
C ILE A 501 27.20 -10.23 9.54
N ALA A 502 26.81 -10.46 8.28
CA ALA A 502 26.46 -11.78 7.80
C ALA A 502 27.63 -12.76 7.95
N LYS A 503 28.83 -12.39 7.52
CA LYS A 503 30.04 -13.20 7.67
C LYS A 503 30.32 -13.55 9.12
N ALA A 504 30.17 -12.61 10.06
CA ALA A 504 30.36 -12.84 11.47
C ALA A 504 29.32 -13.84 12.03
N VAL A 505 28.04 -13.67 11.66
CA VAL A 505 26.96 -14.58 12.06
C VAL A 505 27.21 -15.99 11.55
N PHE A 506 27.55 -16.16 10.26
CA PHE A 506 27.82 -17.49 9.68
C PHE A 506 29.06 -18.16 10.29
N SER A 507 30.09 -17.38 10.64
CA SER A 507 31.33 -17.91 11.26
C SER A 507 31.17 -18.25 12.72
N SER A 508 30.11 -17.82 13.41
CA SER A 508 29.88 -18.12 14.81
C SER A 508 29.23 -19.48 14.99
N GLU A 509 29.46 -20.09 16.16
CA GLU A 509 28.73 -21.28 16.59
C GLU A 509 27.28 -20.94 17.00
N LEU A 510 26.39 -21.91 16.91
CA LEU A 510 25.00 -21.76 17.32
C LEU A 510 24.92 -21.43 18.83
N ASN A 511 24.07 -20.45 19.15
CA ASN A 511 23.84 -19.93 20.51
C ASN A 511 25.07 -19.28 21.19
N LYS A 512 26.16 -19.05 20.48
CA LYS A 512 27.29 -18.27 20.98
C LYS A 512 27.12 -16.80 20.66
N VAL A 513 27.57 -15.94 21.58
CA VAL A 513 27.54 -14.49 21.41
C VAL A 513 28.79 -14.04 20.66
N GLY A 514 28.57 -13.31 19.57
CA GLY A 514 29.61 -12.63 18.82
C GLY A 514 29.55 -11.11 19.02
N ILE A 515 30.69 -10.47 18.83
CA ILE A 515 30.82 -9.01 18.83
C ILE A 515 31.62 -8.63 17.59
N ILE A 516 31.10 -7.69 16.81
CA ILE A 516 31.84 -7.08 15.69
C ILE A 516 31.71 -5.56 15.73
N ASN A 517 32.67 -4.91 15.12
CA ASN A 517 32.69 -3.48 14.96
C ASN A 517 32.79 -3.17 13.45
N PRO A 518 31.66 -3.10 12.74
CA PRO A 518 31.65 -2.86 11.30
C PRO A 518 32.13 -1.45 10.94
N ASN A 519 32.03 -0.50 11.88
CA ASN A 519 32.62 0.83 11.79
C ASN A 519 32.86 1.40 13.19
N LYS A 520 33.73 2.39 13.33
CA LYS A 520 34.12 2.95 14.63
C LYS A 520 32.94 3.53 15.45
N ALA A 521 31.84 3.87 14.81
CA ALA A 521 30.68 4.46 15.48
C ALA A 521 29.64 3.43 15.95
N THR A 522 29.75 2.17 15.50
CA THR A 522 28.75 1.14 15.79
C THR A 522 29.41 -0.19 16.11
N ILE A 523 28.97 -0.82 17.20
CA ILE A 523 29.30 -2.20 17.55
C ILE A 523 28.04 -3.02 17.44
N VAL A 524 28.13 -4.24 16.91
CA VAL A 524 27.03 -5.19 16.85
C VAL A 524 27.35 -6.38 17.73
N VAL A 525 26.50 -6.59 18.75
CA VAL A 525 26.49 -7.81 19.56
C VAL A 525 25.42 -8.72 18.98
N PHE A 526 25.75 -9.96 18.71
CA PHE A 526 24.82 -10.88 18.07
C PHE A 526 24.89 -12.28 18.64
N GLN A 527 23.81 -13.05 18.45
CA GLN A 527 23.75 -14.47 18.77
C GLN A 527 23.04 -15.21 17.64
N LYS A 528 23.73 -16.12 16.98
CA LYS A 528 23.13 -17.00 15.98
C LYS A 528 22.19 -18.00 16.66
N THR A 529 20.90 -17.97 16.31
CA THR A 529 19.84 -18.78 16.91
C THR A 529 19.44 -19.98 16.05
N LYS A 530 19.70 -19.92 14.75
CA LYS A 530 19.41 -21.00 13.80
C LYS A 530 20.37 -20.90 12.60
N GLU A 531 20.64 -22.05 12.00
CA GLU A 531 21.35 -22.13 10.72
C GLU A 531 20.68 -23.17 9.84
N VAL A 532 20.44 -22.81 8.60
CA VAL A 532 20.04 -23.71 7.51
C VAL A 532 21.23 -23.84 6.57
N LYS A 533 21.77 -25.03 6.44
CA LYS A 533 22.86 -25.29 5.51
C LYS A 533 22.33 -25.29 4.07
N ALA A 534 23.16 -24.82 3.14
CA ALA A 534 22.84 -24.96 1.73
C ALA A 534 22.70 -26.43 1.36
N GLU A 535 21.65 -26.75 0.63
CA GLU A 535 21.51 -28.06 0.00
C GLU A 535 21.41 -27.87 -1.52
N ASP A 536 22.24 -28.61 -2.23
CA ASP A 536 22.16 -28.66 -3.69
C ASP A 536 20.81 -29.23 -4.12
N ALA A 537 20.31 -28.71 -5.24
CA ALA A 537 19.11 -29.24 -5.85
C ALA A 537 19.23 -30.75 -6.11
N ASN A 538 18.25 -31.50 -5.64
CA ASN A 538 18.18 -32.95 -5.81
C ASN A 538 16.88 -33.31 -6.54
N PHE A 539 16.99 -33.92 -7.74
CA PHE A 539 15.84 -34.23 -8.56
C PHE A 539 14.86 -35.18 -7.87
N ASP A 540 15.36 -36.24 -7.25
CA ASP A 540 14.49 -37.28 -6.65
C ASP A 540 13.71 -36.72 -5.45
N LYS A 541 14.35 -35.88 -4.63
CA LYS A 541 13.68 -35.19 -3.51
C LYS A 541 12.65 -34.16 -3.99
N SER A 542 12.89 -33.52 -5.12
CA SER A 542 12.06 -32.41 -5.63
C SER A 542 11.09 -32.86 -6.74
N LYS A 543 11.04 -34.15 -7.10
CA LYS A 543 10.36 -34.65 -8.30
C LYS A 543 8.89 -34.21 -8.39
N GLU A 544 8.15 -34.28 -7.30
CA GLU A 544 6.74 -33.88 -7.27
C GLU A 544 6.58 -32.37 -7.46
N GLN A 545 7.44 -31.57 -6.85
CA GLN A 545 7.44 -30.12 -7.06
C GLN A 545 7.84 -29.76 -8.49
N VAL A 546 8.87 -30.39 -9.03
CA VAL A 546 9.31 -30.22 -10.42
C VAL A 546 8.18 -30.54 -11.38
N LYS A 547 7.43 -31.63 -11.14
CA LYS A 547 6.26 -32.02 -11.92
C LYS A 547 5.16 -30.96 -11.88
N SER A 548 4.82 -30.48 -10.69
CA SER A 548 3.84 -29.41 -10.52
C SER A 548 4.26 -28.13 -11.25
N ASP A 549 5.51 -27.71 -11.06
CA ASP A 549 6.07 -26.51 -11.68
C ASP A 549 6.12 -26.63 -13.22
N TYR A 550 6.50 -27.80 -13.74
CA TYR A 550 6.49 -28.09 -15.17
C TYR A 550 5.09 -27.98 -15.76
N ILE A 551 4.10 -28.62 -15.12
CA ILE A 551 2.70 -28.55 -15.56
C ILE A 551 2.20 -27.10 -15.54
N ASN A 552 2.45 -26.37 -14.44
CA ASN A 552 2.07 -24.96 -14.34
C ASN A 552 2.72 -24.10 -15.43
N ASN A 553 3.99 -24.34 -15.72
CA ASN A 553 4.70 -23.65 -16.79
C ASN A 553 4.08 -23.94 -18.17
N LYS A 554 3.73 -25.21 -18.46
CA LYS A 554 3.07 -25.58 -19.71
C LYS A 554 1.68 -24.99 -19.85
N VAL A 555 0.90 -24.96 -18.76
CA VAL A 555 -0.41 -24.29 -18.74
C VAL A 555 -0.24 -22.80 -19.03
N ALA A 556 0.68 -22.13 -18.33
CA ALA A 556 0.96 -20.70 -18.56
C ALA A 556 1.41 -20.41 -20.00
N GLU A 557 2.29 -21.27 -20.56
CA GLU A 557 2.74 -21.16 -21.95
C GLU A 557 1.57 -21.32 -22.94
N TYR A 558 0.68 -22.28 -22.71
CA TYR A 558 -0.49 -22.47 -23.56
C TYR A 558 -1.44 -21.27 -23.48
N MET A 559 -1.78 -20.86 -22.26
CA MET A 559 -2.73 -19.76 -22.01
C MET A 559 -2.19 -18.43 -22.57
N SER A 560 -0.88 -18.15 -22.43
CA SER A 560 -0.26 -16.91 -22.94
C SER A 560 -0.30 -16.78 -24.47
N LYS A 561 -0.42 -17.89 -25.21
CA LYS A 561 -0.56 -17.86 -26.68
C LYS A 561 -1.96 -17.49 -27.16
N LEU A 562 -2.94 -17.46 -26.25
CA LEU A 562 -4.32 -17.09 -26.55
C LEU A 562 -4.60 -15.58 -26.42
N PHE A 563 -3.70 -14.85 -25.77
CA PHE A 563 -3.78 -13.42 -25.48
C PHE A 563 -2.60 -12.63 -26.08
#